data_748fa86c7ef0374e5120121c0144345e
#
_entry.id   748fa86c7ef0374e5120121c0144345e
#
_cell.length_a   1.000
_cell.length_b   1.000
_cell.length_c   1.000
_cell.angle_alpha   90.00
_cell.angle_beta   90.00
_cell.angle_gamma   90.00
#
_symmetry.space_group_name_H-M   'P 1'
#
loop_
_entity.id
_entity.type
_entity.pdbx_description
1 polymer ?
#
loop_
_entity_poly.entity_id
_entity_poly.type
_entity_poly.pdbx_seq_one_letter_code
_entity_poly.pdbx_strand_id
1 'polypeptide(L)'
;MRRHLLNIWHLGVKELWSLRREPVMLGLIVYLFTLAIYAAATAMPESLHNTVIAVVDEDRSPLSARVTSAFYPPRFTHPRAIEHEEVDPGMDAGQFTFALIIPVNFQRDVLAGKAPTLQLNVDATRMSQAFTGSGYIQQIVSDEVHEFVARHRSNATAPVELAMRMRFNPTLEPRWFGSGMELVNAITMLSIILTGAALIREREHGTIEHLLVMPVTPTEIMIAKVWSMGLVVLLASIASMTFILRGALGVPVEGSLWLFFTGVLLSLFATTSMGIFMATIARSMPQFGLLLVLTLLPLQMLS
;
A
#
# COMPACT_ATOMS: atom_id res chain seq x y z
N MET A 1 29.84 -27.48 -21.98
CA MET A 1 29.35 -26.92 -20.70
C MET A 1 30.11 -25.65 -20.26
N ARG A 2 31.42 -25.67 -20.10
CA ARG A 2 32.23 -24.50 -19.67
C ARG A 2 32.11 -23.29 -20.64
N ARG A 3 32.06 -23.51 -21.95
CA ARG A 3 31.90 -22.45 -22.96
C ARG A 3 30.52 -21.78 -22.86
N HIS A 4 29.44 -22.53 -22.67
CA HIS A 4 28.08 -21.96 -22.54
C HIS A 4 27.97 -21.05 -21.31
N LEU A 5 28.52 -21.44 -20.16
CA LEU A 5 28.53 -20.62 -18.95
C LEU A 5 29.33 -19.32 -19.14
N LEU A 6 30.49 -19.38 -19.83
CA LEU A 6 31.26 -18.18 -20.13
C LEU A 6 30.53 -17.25 -21.08
N ASN A 7 29.84 -17.78 -22.11
CA ASN A 7 29.05 -16.97 -23.03
C ASN A 7 27.92 -16.24 -22.26
N ILE A 8 27.17 -16.98 -21.42
CA ILE A 8 26.09 -16.40 -20.59
C ILE A 8 26.64 -15.29 -19.70
N TRP A 9 27.80 -15.50 -19.08
CA TRP A 9 28.44 -14.50 -18.23
C TRP A 9 28.84 -13.25 -19.00
N HIS A 10 29.58 -13.40 -20.11
CA HIS A 10 30.02 -12.26 -20.92
C HIS A 10 28.85 -11.48 -21.54
N LEU A 11 27.83 -12.18 -22.02
CA LEU A 11 26.60 -11.52 -22.52
C LEU A 11 25.90 -10.77 -21.42
N GLY A 12 25.75 -11.33 -20.24
CA GLY A 12 25.10 -10.63 -19.13
C GLY A 12 25.88 -9.43 -18.62
N VAL A 13 27.21 -9.50 -18.56
CA VAL A 13 28.06 -8.34 -18.24
C VAL A 13 27.91 -7.25 -19.32
N LYS A 14 27.86 -7.62 -20.59
CA LYS A 14 27.56 -6.68 -21.69
C LYS A 14 26.21 -5.98 -21.46
N GLU A 15 25.15 -6.69 -21.05
CA GLU A 15 23.84 -6.11 -20.76
C GLU A 15 23.93 -5.08 -19.61
N LEU A 16 24.68 -5.38 -18.55
CA LEU A 16 24.90 -4.44 -17.45
C LEU A 16 25.62 -3.16 -17.91
N TRP A 17 26.64 -3.29 -18.77
CA TRP A 17 27.33 -2.15 -19.37
C TRP A 17 26.42 -1.35 -20.30
N SER A 18 25.57 -2.02 -21.07
CA SER A 18 24.58 -1.37 -21.93
C SER A 18 23.60 -0.54 -21.08
N LEU A 19 23.06 -1.12 -19.99
CA LEU A 19 22.16 -0.43 -19.08
C LEU A 19 22.79 0.82 -18.47
N ARG A 20 24.06 0.78 -18.10
CA ARG A 20 24.78 1.96 -17.56
C ARG A 20 24.82 3.13 -18.54
N ARG A 21 24.73 2.89 -19.84
CA ARG A 21 24.72 3.90 -20.89
C ARG A 21 23.33 4.45 -21.20
N GLU A 22 22.31 3.94 -20.50
CA GLU A 22 20.90 4.30 -20.70
C GLU A 22 20.40 5.16 -19.53
N PRO A 23 20.57 6.49 -19.55
CA PRO A 23 20.22 7.34 -18.42
C PRO A 23 18.73 7.32 -18.10
N VAL A 24 17.89 7.13 -19.11
CA VAL A 24 16.42 7.04 -18.92
C VAL A 24 16.04 5.80 -18.11
N MET A 25 16.63 4.64 -18.41
CA MET A 25 16.37 3.40 -17.67
C MET A 25 16.93 3.47 -16.24
N LEU A 26 18.12 4.06 -16.05
CA LEU A 26 18.66 4.30 -14.73
C LEU A 26 17.79 5.25 -13.92
N GLY A 27 17.30 6.34 -14.53
CA GLY A 27 16.35 7.26 -13.92
C GLY A 27 15.06 6.57 -13.51
N LEU A 28 14.54 5.68 -14.34
CA LEU A 28 13.33 4.89 -14.03
C LEU A 28 13.56 3.95 -12.86
N ILE A 29 14.72 3.27 -12.78
CA ILE A 29 15.07 2.41 -11.64
C ILE A 29 15.10 3.23 -10.35
N VAL A 30 15.81 4.35 -10.35
CA VAL A 30 15.89 5.20 -9.18
C VAL A 30 14.51 5.73 -8.80
N TYR A 31 13.73 6.21 -9.76
CA TYR A 31 12.38 6.74 -9.53
C TYR A 31 11.47 5.69 -8.88
N LEU A 32 11.37 4.48 -9.47
CA LEU A 32 10.47 3.43 -8.98
C LEU A 32 10.86 2.91 -7.60
N PHE A 33 12.15 2.73 -7.34
CA PHE A 33 12.61 2.18 -6.06
C PHE A 33 12.84 3.22 -4.95
N THR A 34 12.65 4.50 -5.24
CA THR A 34 12.76 5.57 -4.22
C THR A 34 11.51 6.41 -4.16
N LEU A 35 11.32 7.32 -5.13
CA LEU A 35 10.27 8.33 -5.11
C LEU A 35 8.88 7.72 -5.22
N ALA A 36 8.68 6.72 -6.08
CA ALA A 36 7.37 6.08 -6.25
C ALA A 36 6.92 5.37 -4.96
N ILE A 37 7.81 4.60 -4.33
CA ILE A 37 7.52 3.92 -3.06
C ILE A 37 7.26 4.92 -1.95
N TYR A 38 8.08 5.97 -1.85
CA TYR A 38 7.89 7.01 -0.85
C TYR A 38 6.57 7.76 -1.07
N ALA A 39 6.27 8.14 -2.31
CA ALA A 39 5.03 8.81 -2.67
C ALA A 39 3.81 7.93 -2.40
N ALA A 40 3.84 6.65 -2.80
CA ALA A 40 2.75 5.71 -2.54
C ALA A 40 2.51 5.51 -1.03
N ALA A 41 3.57 5.38 -0.24
CA ALA A 41 3.47 5.25 1.21
C ALA A 41 2.90 6.50 1.89
N THR A 42 3.21 7.69 1.37
CA THR A 42 2.73 8.97 1.93
C THR A 42 1.42 9.46 1.34
N ALA A 43 1.11 9.06 0.09
CA ALA A 43 -0.13 9.41 -0.58
C ALA A 43 -1.31 8.49 -0.21
N MET A 44 -1.03 7.34 0.43
CA MET A 44 -2.12 6.54 0.98
C MET A 44 -2.90 7.41 1.98
N PRO A 45 -4.23 7.52 1.83
CA PRO A 45 -5.03 8.26 2.76
C PRO A 45 -4.71 7.73 4.16
N GLU A 46 -4.31 8.61 5.03
CA GLU A 46 -4.11 8.29 6.43
C GLU A 46 -5.35 7.52 6.87
N SER A 47 -5.19 6.24 7.21
CA SER A 47 -6.19 5.59 8.05
C SER A 47 -6.39 6.55 9.20
N LEU A 48 -7.59 6.65 9.69
CA LEU A 48 -7.92 7.44 10.87
C LEU A 48 -6.83 7.27 11.93
N HIS A 49 -5.88 8.18 11.92
CA HIS A 49 -4.79 8.20 12.87
C HIS A 49 -4.79 9.56 13.53
N ASN A 50 -5.12 9.57 14.83
CA ASN A 50 -5.25 10.79 15.62
C ASN A 50 -6.20 11.83 14.98
N THR A 51 -7.29 11.35 14.35
CA THR A 51 -8.27 12.26 13.75
C THR A 51 -9.03 12.98 14.86
N VAL A 52 -9.16 14.29 14.70
CA VAL A 52 -9.87 15.13 15.68
C VAL A 52 -11.37 14.93 15.50
N ILE A 53 -12.02 14.49 16.57
CA ILE A 53 -13.49 14.42 16.68
C ILE A 53 -13.98 15.41 17.72
N ALA A 54 -14.99 16.18 17.35
CA ALA A 54 -15.75 17.02 18.27
C ALA A 54 -17.04 16.32 18.69
N VAL A 55 -17.49 16.55 19.92
CA VAL A 55 -18.74 15.98 20.44
C VAL A 55 -19.56 17.09 21.09
N VAL A 56 -20.80 17.20 20.62
CA VAL A 56 -21.85 18.01 21.27
C VAL A 56 -22.72 17.04 22.07
N ASP A 57 -22.60 17.08 23.38
CA ASP A 57 -23.36 16.21 24.28
C ASP A 57 -24.49 17.00 24.96
N GLU A 58 -25.68 16.95 24.37
CA GLU A 58 -26.88 17.59 24.91
C GLU A 58 -27.59 16.71 25.95
N ASP A 59 -27.28 15.39 26.01
CA ASP A 59 -27.92 14.45 26.94
C ASP A 59 -27.25 14.44 28.32
N ARG A 60 -25.92 14.62 28.35
CA ARG A 60 -25.09 14.63 29.57
C ARG A 60 -25.38 13.43 30.48
N SER A 61 -25.63 12.27 29.89
CA SER A 61 -25.97 11.03 30.58
C SER A 61 -24.77 10.10 30.72
N PRO A 62 -24.84 9.08 31.57
CA PRO A 62 -23.84 8.00 31.61
C PRO A 62 -23.60 7.31 30.26
N LEU A 63 -24.62 7.17 29.41
CA LEU A 63 -24.49 6.58 28.09
C LEU A 63 -23.75 7.54 27.13
N SER A 64 -24.11 8.83 27.12
CA SER A 64 -23.41 9.80 26.26
C SER A 64 -21.94 9.96 26.64
N ALA A 65 -21.65 10.00 27.95
CA ALA A 65 -20.26 10.03 28.44
C ALA A 65 -19.48 8.78 28.05
N ARG A 66 -20.12 7.62 28.06
CA ARG A 66 -19.50 6.35 27.65
C ARG A 66 -19.20 6.35 26.14
N VAL A 67 -20.15 6.75 25.28
CA VAL A 67 -19.96 6.90 23.83
C VAL A 67 -18.80 7.89 23.55
N THR A 68 -18.76 9.02 24.25
CA THR A 68 -17.71 10.01 24.08
C THR A 68 -16.35 9.45 24.47
N SER A 69 -16.24 8.71 25.57
CA SER A 69 -14.98 8.13 26.04
C SER A 69 -14.47 6.97 25.18
N ALA A 70 -15.31 6.40 24.32
CA ALA A 70 -14.93 5.31 23.41
C ALA A 70 -14.07 5.77 22.21
N PHE A 71 -13.99 7.07 21.97
CA PHE A 71 -13.10 7.62 20.94
C PHE A 71 -11.72 7.90 21.55
N TYR A 72 -10.72 7.06 21.17
CA TYR A 72 -9.36 7.14 21.70
C TYR A 72 -8.31 6.75 20.66
N PRO A 73 -7.03 7.09 20.92
CA PRO A 73 -5.93 6.69 20.05
C PRO A 73 -5.86 5.15 19.84
N PRO A 74 -5.36 4.69 18.67
CA PRO A 74 -4.69 5.49 17.64
C PRO A 74 -5.61 6.12 16.58
N ARG A 75 -6.91 5.81 16.57
CA ARG A 75 -7.84 6.24 15.51
C ARG A 75 -8.27 7.69 15.70
N PHE A 76 -8.69 8.04 16.90
CA PHE A 76 -9.16 9.39 17.23
C PHE A 76 -8.25 10.00 18.30
N THR A 77 -8.17 11.32 18.31
CA THR A 77 -7.69 12.04 19.48
C THR A 77 -8.76 12.01 20.57
N HIS A 78 -8.41 12.44 21.79
CA HIS A 78 -9.43 12.65 22.80
C HIS A 78 -10.50 13.61 22.26
N PRO A 79 -11.80 13.25 22.37
CA PRO A 79 -12.88 14.08 21.86
C PRO A 79 -12.86 15.49 22.44
N ARG A 80 -13.06 16.47 21.59
CA ARG A 80 -13.21 17.85 22.02
C ARG A 80 -14.70 18.13 22.27
N ALA A 81 -15.05 18.43 23.50
CA ALA A 81 -16.40 18.88 23.83
C ALA A 81 -16.59 20.31 23.29
N ILE A 82 -17.66 20.51 22.53
CA ILE A 82 -18.05 21.81 21.94
C ILE A 82 -19.55 22.05 22.09
N GLU A 83 -19.97 23.28 21.97
CA GLU A 83 -21.38 23.64 21.91
C GLU A 83 -21.89 23.52 20.47
N HIS A 84 -23.22 23.39 20.32
CA HIS A 84 -23.87 23.20 19.01
C HIS A 84 -23.52 24.30 18.00
N GLU A 85 -23.43 25.54 18.49
CA GLU A 85 -23.14 26.73 17.69
C GLU A 85 -21.69 26.79 17.16
N GLU A 86 -20.80 26.00 17.73
CA GLU A 86 -19.39 25.92 17.34
C GLU A 86 -19.13 24.87 16.24
N VAL A 87 -20.15 24.05 15.87
CA VAL A 87 -19.98 22.96 14.92
C VAL A 87 -19.58 23.47 13.54
N ASP A 88 -20.41 24.33 12.94
CA ASP A 88 -20.16 24.83 11.60
C ASP A 88 -18.90 25.70 11.50
N PRO A 89 -18.69 26.70 12.38
CA PRO A 89 -17.46 27.50 12.36
C PRO A 89 -16.19 26.67 12.58
N GLY A 90 -16.26 25.65 13.43
CA GLY A 90 -15.12 24.79 13.71
C GLY A 90 -14.77 23.86 12.54
N MET A 91 -15.78 23.36 11.81
CA MET A 91 -15.59 22.58 10.59
C MET A 91 -15.05 23.45 9.46
N ASP A 92 -15.59 24.64 9.25
CA ASP A 92 -15.14 25.60 8.24
C ASP A 92 -13.68 26.03 8.48
N ALA A 93 -13.29 26.14 9.74
CA ALA A 93 -11.90 26.42 10.13
C ALA A 93 -10.98 25.19 10.13
N GLY A 94 -11.50 24.00 9.78
CA GLY A 94 -10.73 22.75 9.74
C GLY A 94 -10.20 22.27 11.10
N GLN A 95 -10.82 22.68 12.21
CA GLN A 95 -10.37 22.32 13.56
C GLN A 95 -10.63 20.85 13.90
N PHE A 96 -11.65 20.24 13.31
CA PHE A 96 -11.99 18.83 13.45
C PHE A 96 -12.61 18.29 12.16
N THR A 97 -12.46 17.01 11.92
CA THR A 97 -12.99 16.34 10.73
C THR A 97 -14.39 15.78 10.95
N PHE A 98 -14.73 15.45 12.19
CA PHE A 98 -16.01 14.89 12.59
C PHE A 98 -16.60 15.66 13.75
N ALA A 99 -17.92 15.87 13.70
CA ALA A 99 -18.68 16.38 14.83
C ALA A 99 -19.89 15.48 15.10
N LEU A 100 -19.88 14.79 16.23
CA LEU A 100 -20.96 13.93 16.68
C LEU A 100 -21.89 14.72 17.62
N ILE A 101 -23.18 14.78 17.29
CA ILE A 101 -24.20 15.44 18.09
C ILE A 101 -25.08 14.37 18.73
N ILE A 102 -25.06 14.35 20.08
CA ILE A 102 -25.88 13.45 20.91
C ILE A 102 -27.08 14.24 21.42
N PRO A 103 -28.30 13.92 20.97
CA PRO A 103 -29.49 14.71 21.29
C PRO A 103 -29.94 14.51 22.75
N VAL A 104 -30.73 15.44 23.24
CA VAL A 104 -31.37 15.36 24.55
C VAL A 104 -32.23 14.09 24.71
N ASN A 105 -32.24 13.51 25.90
CA ASN A 105 -32.96 12.28 26.23
C ASN A 105 -32.47 11.01 25.48
N PHE A 106 -31.25 11.03 24.94
CA PHE A 106 -30.66 9.90 24.21
C PHE A 106 -30.70 8.61 25.01
N GLN A 107 -30.14 8.60 26.23
CA GLN A 107 -30.13 7.43 27.11
C GLN A 107 -31.55 6.94 27.45
N ARG A 108 -32.46 7.85 27.78
CA ARG A 108 -33.84 7.51 28.13
C ARG A 108 -34.54 6.80 26.99
N ASP A 109 -34.39 7.30 25.75
CA ASP A 109 -35.06 6.74 24.58
C ASP A 109 -34.45 5.41 24.17
N VAL A 110 -33.11 5.23 24.29
CA VAL A 110 -32.45 3.94 24.11
C VAL A 110 -32.97 2.89 25.10
N LEU A 111 -33.05 3.23 26.37
CA LEU A 111 -33.56 2.30 27.41
C LEU A 111 -35.04 1.97 27.24
N ALA A 112 -35.82 2.92 26.70
CA ALA A 112 -37.22 2.71 26.34
C ALA A 112 -37.40 1.83 25.07
N GLY A 113 -36.32 1.38 24.44
CA GLY A 113 -36.36 0.58 23.21
C GLY A 113 -36.67 1.37 21.94
N LYS A 114 -36.60 2.69 22.00
CA LYS A 114 -36.66 3.55 20.81
C LYS A 114 -35.29 3.59 20.14
N ALA A 115 -35.26 3.99 18.88
CA ALA A 115 -34.04 4.18 18.09
C ALA A 115 -33.79 5.68 17.88
N PRO A 116 -33.21 6.42 18.86
CA PRO A 116 -32.91 7.84 18.67
C PRO A 116 -31.85 8.01 17.59
N THR A 117 -31.96 9.08 16.82
CA THR A 117 -31.02 9.40 15.75
C THR A 117 -29.91 10.29 16.29
N LEU A 118 -28.67 9.85 16.13
CA LEU A 118 -27.48 10.67 16.32
C LEU A 118 -27.13 11.35 15.00
N GLN A 119 -26.69 12.61 15.06
CA GLN A 119 -26.21 13.31 13.88
C GLN A 119 -24.69 13.31 13.85
N LEU A 120 -24.12 12.91 12.72
CA LEU A 120 -22.69 12.97 12.49
C LEU A 120 -22.41 13.92 11.31
N ASN A 121 -21.79 15.05 11.60
CA ASN A 121 -21.31 15.98 10.59
C ASN A 121 -19.89 15.59 10.21
N VAL A 122 -19.61 15.57 8.90
CA VAL A 122 -18.34 15.08 8.36
C VAL A 122 -17.78 16.10 7.37
N ASP A 123 -16.54 16.49 7.53
CA ASP A 123 -15.83 17.33 6.57
C ASP A 123 -15.52 16.52 5.30
N ALA A 124 -16.35 16.74 4.27
CA ALA A 124 -16.22 16.04 2.99
C ALA A 124 -15.02 16.48 2.15
N THR A 125 -14.29 17.51 2.52
CA THR A 125 -13.06 17.92 1.82
C THR A 125 -11.96 16.88 2.00
N ARG A 126 -12.03 16.08 3.06
CA ARG A 126 -11.12 14.94 3.37
C ARG A 126 -11.79 13.60 3.05
N MET A 127 -12.19 13.40 1.80
CA MET A 127 -13.07 12.29 1.36
C MET A 127 -12.68 10.90 1.89
N SER A 128 -11.40 10.54 1.87
CA SER A 128 -10.94 9.21 2.32
C SER A 128 -11.07 9.01 3.83
N GLN A 129 -10.75 10.04 4.62
CA GLN A 129 -10.95 10.03 6.07
C GLN A 129 -12.42 10.06 6.41
N ALA A 130 -13.22 10.87 5.68
CA ALA A 130 -14.66 11.01 5.85
C ALA A 130 -15.38 9.66 5.69
N PHE A 131 -15.08 8.92 4.62
CA PHE A 131 -15.71 7.64 4.34
C PHE A 131 -15.33 6.55 5.36
N THR A 132 -14.04 6.39 5.64
CA THR A 132 -13.56 5.38 6.59
C THR A 132 -13.98 5.72 8.02
N GLY A 133 -13.93 7.02 8.39
CA GLY A 133 -14.22 7.48 9.73
C GLY A 133 -15.68 7.37 10.12
N SER A 134 -16.58 7.70 9.21
CA SER A 134 -18.01 7.57 9.47
C SER A 134 -18.40 6.12 9.80
N GLY A 135 -17.83 5.15 9.09
CA GLY A 135 -18.05 3.73 9.37
C GLY A 135 -17.54 3.31 10.77
N TYR A 136 -16.34 3.74 11.15
CA TYR A 136 -15.82 3.46 12.50
C TYR A 136 -16.61 4.14 13.61
N ILE A 137 -17.01 5.41 13.42
CA ILE A 137 -17.84 6.13 14.40
C ILE A 137 -19.18 5.41 14.59
N GLN A 138 -19.83 5.01 13.50
CA GLN A 138 -21.09 4.28 13.55
C GLN A 138 -20.94 2.96 14.31
N GLN A 139 -19.86 2.21 14.05
CA GLN A 139 -19.59 0.94 14.72
C GLN A 139 -19.34 1.16 16.22
N ILE A 140 -18.46 2.10 16.59
CA ILE A 140 -18.16 2.41 18.01
C ILE A 140 -19.43 2.79 18.76
N VAL A 141 -20.23 3.70 18.19
CA VAL A 141 -21.50 4.12 18.81
C VAL A 141 -22.45 2.93 18.98
N SER A 142 -22.60 2.11 17.94
CA SER A 142 -23.48 0.92 17.99
C SER A 142 -23.03 -0.08 19.07
N ASP A 143 -21.74 -0.38 19.12
CA ASP A 143 -21.19 -1.34 20.08
C ASP A 143 -21.36 -0.84 21.52
N GLU A 144 -21.09 0.45 21.80
CA GLU A 144 -21.26 1.03 23.14
C GLU A 144 -22.72 1.08 23.59
N VAL A 145 -23.64 1.40 22.67
CA VAL A 145 -25.08 1.37 22.96
C VAL A 145 -25.55 -0.05 23.24
N HIS A 146 -25.15 -1.01 22.41
CA HIS A 146 -25.51 -2.43 22.60
C HIS A 146 -25.01 -2.96 23.94
N GLU A 147 -23.76 -2.68 24.30
CA GLU A 147 -23.18 -3.12 25.57
C GLU A 147 -23.87 -2.47 26.78
N PHE A 148 -24.17 -1.16 26.68
CA PHE A 148 -24.90 -0.45 27.74
C PHE A 148 -26.30 -1.03 27.97
N VAL A 149 -27.04 -1.30 26.90
CA VAL A 149 -28.38 -1.93 26.98
C VAL A 149 -28.31 -3.34 27.53
N ALA A 150 -27.33 -4.14 27.10
CA ALA A 150 -27.11 -5.49 27.59
C ALA A 150 -26.81 -5.51 29.11
N ARG A 151 -25.94 -4.61 29.60
CA ARG A 151 -25.65 -4.47 31.04
C ARG A 151 -26.84 -3.98 31.86
N HIS A 152 -27.71 -3.14 31.29
CA HIS A 152 -28.91 -2.66 31.97
C HIS A 152 -30.04 -3.72 32.03
N ARG A 153 -30.14 -4.58 31.02
CA ARG A 153 -31.19 -5.61 30.96
C ARG A 153 -30.80 -6.91 31.67
N SER A 154 -29.51 -7.17 31.75
CA SER A 154 -28.96 -8.28 32.53
C SER A 154 -28.03 -7.69 33.58
N ASN A 155 -28.34 -7.88 34.86
CA ASN A 155 -27.37 -7.63 35.94
C ASN A 155 -26.15 -8.60 35.87
N ALA A 156 -25.86 -9.11 34.69
CA ALA A 156 -24.78 -10.05 34.42
C ALA A 156 -23.60 -9.32 33.82
N THR A 157 -22.47 -9.37 34.50
CA THR A 157 -21.15 -9.15 33.92
C THR A 157 -21.01 -9.99 32.64
N ALA A 158 -20.62 -9.39 31.52
CA ALA A 158 -20.35 -10.12 30.29
C ALA A 158 -19.33 -11.24 30.61
N PRO A 159 -19.61 -12.50 30.32
CA PRO A 159 -18.77 -13.63 30.75
C PRO A 159 -17.45 -13.74 29.98
N VAL A 160 -17.22 -12.88 28.99
CA VAL A 160 -16.02 -12.90 28.14
C VAL A 160 -15.62 -11.46 27.75
N GLU A 161 -14.42 -11.07 28.08
CA GLU A 161 -13.78 -9.84 27.59
C GLU A 161 -12.95 -10.18 26.35
N LEU A 162 -13.31 -9.59 25.20
CA LEU A 162 -12.57 -9.77 23.95
C LEU A 162 -11.35 -8.83 23.92
N ALA A 163 -10.17 -9.34 24.28
CA ALA A 163 -8.92 -8.63 24.11
C ALA A 163 -8.41 -8.80 22.68
N MET A 164 -8.65 -7.82 21.80
CA MET A 164 -8.09 -7.80 20.45
C MET A 164 -6.64 -7.37 20.46
N ARG A 165 -5.75 -8.25 20.02
CA ARG A 165 -4.32 -7.94 19.79
C ARG A 165 -4.04 -7.90 18.31
N MET A 166 -3.76 -6.73 17.78
CA MET A 166 -3.26 -6.58 16.41
C MET A 166 -1.80 -7.04 16.35
N ARG A 167 -1.54 -8.06 15.52
CA ARG A 167 -0.21 -8.60 15.30
C ARG A 167 0.32 -8.04 13.97
N PHE A 168 1.63 -7.76 13.87
CA PHE A 168 2.34 -7.23 12.70
C PHE A 168 2.15 -5.75 12.37
N ASN A 169 1.03 -5.12 12.68
CA ASN A 169 0.82 -3.68 12.56
C ASN A 169 -0.06 -3.19 13.72
N PRO A 170 0.50 -3.05 14.94
CA PRO A 170 -0.26 -2.67 16.13
C PRO A 170 -0.89 -1.28 16.04
N THR A 171 -0.26 -0.38 15.29
CA THR A 171 -0.71 1.01 15.09
C THR A 171 -1.68 1.15 13.92
N LEU A 172 -1.94 0.06 13.18
CA LEU A 172 -2.79 0.07 11.97
C LEU A 172 -2.35 1.13 10.94
N GLU A 173 -1.04 1.34 10.81
CA GLU A 173 -0.51 2.30 9.84
C GLU A 173 -0.55 1.74 8.41
N PRO A 174 -1.35 2.32 7.49
CA PRO A 174 -1.48 1.82 6.11
C PRO A 174 -0.19 1.92 5.32
N ARG A 175 0.67 2.91 5.65
CA ARG A 175 1.95 3.11 4.98
C ARG A 175 2.89 1.92 5.11
N TRP A 176 2.78 1.09 6.17
CA TRP A 176 3.60 -0.10 6.32
C TRP A 176 3.24 -1.16 5.27
N PHE A 177 1.94 -1.37 5.08
CA PHE A 177 1.46 -2.33 4.10
C PHE A 177 1.62 -1.83 2.67
N GLY A 178 1.25 -0.56 2.43
CA GLY A 178 1.31 0.07 1.11
C GLY A 178 2.73 0.18 0.55
N SER A 179 3.72 0.53 1.39
CA SER A 179 5.11 0.60 0.95
C SER A 179 5.68 -0.77 0.57
N GLY A 180 5.32 -1.82 1.33
CA GLY A 180 5.71 -3.19 1.01
C GLY A 180 5.10 -3.69 -0.30
N MET A 181 3.80 -3.42 -0.50
CA MET A 181 3.08 -3.77 -1.73
C MET A 181 3.65 -3.03 -2.94
N GLU A 182 3.94 -1.74 -2.81
CA GLU A 182 4.54 -0.95 -3.89
C GLU A 182 5.96 -1.43 -4.24
N LEU A 183 6.74 -1.86 -3.26
CA LEU A 183 8.04 -2.50 -3.52
C LEU A 183 7.88 -3.75 -4.40
N VAL A 184 6.91 -4.62 -4.10
CA VAL A 184 6.65 -5.84 -4.90
C VAL A 184 6.17 -5.47 -6.31
N ASN A 185 5.30 -4.46 -6.43
CA ASN A 185 4.85 -3.94 -7.71
C ASN A 185 6.00 -3.37 -8.54
N ALA A 186 6.89 -2.58 -7.92
CA ALA A 186 8.07 -2.04 -8.57
C ALA A 186 9.02 -3.14 -9.06
N ILE A 187 9.24 -4.18 -8.27
CA ILE A 187 10.04 -5.36 -8.66
C ILE A 187 9.43 -6.02 -9.90
N THR A 188 8.14 -6.30 -9.88
CA THR A 188 7.41 -6.95 -10.97
C THR A 188 7.44 -6.10 -12.24
N MET A 189 7.06 -4.84 -12.14
CA MET A 189 6.99 -3.93 -13.28
C MET A 189 8.36 -3.72 -13.92
N LEU A 190 9.37 -3.41 -13.10
CA LEU A 190 10.69 -3.07 -13.62
C LEU A 190 11.42 -4.27 -14.22
N SER A 191 11.25 -5.46 -13.66
CA SER A 191 11.85 -6.70 -14.21
C SER A 191 11.31 -7.00 -15.61
N ILE A 192 10.01 -6.82 -15.85
CA ILE A 192 9.39 -6.98 -17.17
C ILE A 192 9.90 -5.90 -18.13
N ILE A 193 9.91 -4.63 -17.69
CA ILE A 193 10.34 -3.50 -18.52
C ILE A 193 11.79 -3.64 -18.96
N LEU A 194 12.70 -3.88 -18.01
CA LEU A 194 14.14 -3.94 -18.31
C LEU A 194 14.49 -5.06 -19.28
N THR A 195 13.94 -6.26 -19.07
CA THR A 195 14.22 -7.40 -19.94
C THR A 195 13.58 -7.25 -21.31
N GLY A 196 12.33 -6.76 -21.36
CA GLY A 196 11.64 -6.53 -22.62
C GLY A 196 12.25 -5.40 -23.45
N ALA A 197 12.55 -4.26 -22.80
CA ALA A 197 13.19 -3.14 -23.47
C ALA A 197 14.60 -3.49 -23.99
N ALA A 198 15.37 -4.28 -23.24
CA ALA A 198 16.68 -4.74 -23.69
C ALA A 198 16.59 -5.58 -24.99
N LEU A 199 15.58 -6.45 -25.11
CA LEU A 199 15.39 -7.28 -26.29
C LEU A 199 14.90 -6.47 -27.50
N ILE A 200 13.96 -5.55 -27.31
CA ILE A 200 13.42 -4.74 -28.39
C ILE A 200 14.48 -3.78 -28.93
N ARG A 201 15.27 -3.15 -28.06
CA ARG A 201 16.38 -2.29 -28.50
C ARG A 201 17.37 -3.02 -29.37
N GLU A 202 17.76 -4.25 -29.02
CA GLU A 202 18.66 -5.03 -29.86
C GLU A 202 18.06 -5.31 -31.24
N ARG A 203 16.73 -5.49 -31.30
CA ARG A 203 16.02 -5.67 -32.56
C ARG A 203 15.98 -4.38 -33.38
N GLU A 204 15.61 -3.25 -32.76
CA GLU A 204 15.50 -1.96 -33.44
C GLU A 204 16.85 -1.42 -33.94
N HIS A 205 17.95 -1.73 -33.24
CA HIS A 205 19.30 -1.34 -33.65
C HIS A 205 19.96 -2.35 -34.61
N GLY A 206 19.26 -3.43 -35.01
CA GLY A 206 19.84 -4.43 -35.91
C GLY A 206 20.94 -5.29 -35.28
N THR A 207 21.20 -5.15 -33.97
CA THR A 207 22.27 -5.88 -33.27
C THR A 207 21.93 -7.37 -33.07
N ILE A 208 20.68 -7.76 -33.21
CA ILE A 208 20.28 -9.18 -33.20
C ILE A 208 20.94 -9.96 -34.33
N GLU A 209 21.07 -9.36 -35.50
CA GLU A 209 21.73 -10.03 -36.67
C GLU A 209 23.20 -10.32 -36.34
N HIS A 210 23.89 -9.44 -35.68
CA HIS A 210 25.26 -9.66 -35.19
C HIS A 210 25.34 -10.79 -34.16
N LEU A 211 24.35 -10.90 -33.27
CA LEU A 211 24.28 -11.98 -32.27
C LEU A 211 24.04 -13.36 -32.94
N LEU A 212 23.29 -13.40 -34.05
CA LEU A 212 23.01 -14.64 -34.78
C LEU A 212 24.25 -15.18 -35.54
N VAL A 213 25.22 -14.32 -35.86
CA VAL A 213 26.47 -14.72 -36.50
C VAL A 213 27.49 -15.22 -35.47
N MET A 214 27.32 -14.90 -34.21
CA MET A 214 28.17 -15.38 -33.13
C MET A 214 27.86 -16.85 -32.77
N PRO A 215 28.84 -17.64 -32.29
CA PRO A 215 28.62 -19.02 -31.85
C PRO A 215 27.92 -19.07 -30.47
N VAL A 216 26.75 -18.43 -30.36
CA VAL A 216 25.90 -18.38 -29.17
C VAL A 216 24.50 -18.90 -29.51
N THR A 217 23.88 -19.58 -28.56
CA THR A 217 22.53 -20.09 -28.72
C THR A 217 21.49 -19.05 -28.24
N PRO A 218 20.26 -19.07 -28.78
CA PRO A 218 19.17 -18.19 -28.30
C PRO A 218 18.92 -18.33 -26.81
N THR A 219 19.05 -19.54 -26.27
CA THR A 219 18.89 -19.80 -24.83
C THR A 219 19.97 -19.11 -23.98
N GLU A 220 21.21 -19.07 -24.45
CA GLU A 220 22.30 -18.34 -23.76
C GLU A 220 22.03 -16.84 -23.71
N ILE A 221 21.51 -16.28 -24.79
CA ILE A 221 21.11 -14.85 -24.86
C ILE A 221 19.99 -14.57 -23.87
N MET A 222 18.94 -15.41 -23.86
CA MET A 222 17.82 -15.22 -22.94
C MET A 222 18.23 -15.36 -21.48
N ILE A 223 18.99 -16.39 -21.12
CA ILE A 223 19.47 -16.59 -19.76
C ILE A 223 20.37 -15.42 -19.32
N ALA A 224 21.22 -14.93 -20.23
CA ALA A 224 22.07 -13.78 -19.95
C ALA A 224 21.25 -12.53 -19.56
N LYS A 225 20.15 -12.25 -20.28
CA LYS A 225 19.24 -11.14 -19.98
C LYS A 225 18.47 -11.35 -18.66
N VAL A 226 18.00 -12.57 -18.41
CA VAL A 226 17.27 -12.91 -17.18
C VAL A 226 18.13 -12.65 -15.95
N TRP A 227 19.35 -13.19 -15.91
CA TRP A 227 20.17 -13.04 -14.71
C TRP A 227 20.72 -11.62 -14.55
N SER A 228 21.10 -10.94 -15.64
CA SER A 228 21.69 -9.59 -15.56
C SER A 228 20.64 -8.56 -15.14
N MET A 229 19.47 -8.53 -15.78
CA MET A 229 18.38 -7.61 -15.42
C MET A 229 17.76 -7.97 -14.08
N GLY A 230 17.60 -9.27 -13.78
CA GLY A 230 17.16 -9.73 -12.46
C GLY A 230 18.11 -9.30 -11.34
N LEU A 231 19.43 -9.36 -11.57
CA LEU A 231 20.42 -8.88 -10.59
C LEU A 231 20.28 -7.38 -10.32
N VAL A 232 20.05 -6.56 -11.35
CA VAL A 232 19.84 -5.11 -11.18
C VAL A 232 18.61 -4.84 -10.32
N VAL A 233 17.48 -5.49 -10.62
CA VAL A 233 16.24 -5.32 -9.86
C VAL A 233 16.40 -5.82 -8.43
N LEU A 234 17.09 -6.95 -8.24
CA LEU A 234 17.39 -7.48 -6.90
C LEU A 234 18.21 -6.50 -6.07
N LEU A 235 19.27 -5.95 -6.63
CA LEU A 235 20.11 -4.97 -5.92
C LEU A 235 19.35 -3.68 -5.62
N ALA A 236 18.53 -3.20 -6.56
CA ALA A 236 17.66 -2.04 -6.35
C ALA A 236 16.61 -2.30 -5.25
N SER A 237 16.02 -3.51 -5.22
CA SER A 237 15.05 -3.88 -4.17
C SER A 237 15.69 -3.99 -2.78
N ILE A 238 16.92 -4.53 -2.68
CA ILE A 238 17.69 -4.56 -1.43
C ILE A 238 18.00 -3.14 -0.95
N ALA A 239 18.43 -2.27 -1.85
CA ALA A 239 18.70 -0.88 -1.54
C ALA A 239 17.43 -0.15 -1.08
N SER A 240 16.32 -0.31 -1.79
CA SER A 240 15.04 0.29 -1.43
C SER A 240 14.52 -0.20 -0.07
N MET A 241 14.59 -1.50 0.18
CA MET A 241 14.20 -2.09 1.46
C MET A 241 15.01 -1.49 2.62
N THR A 242 16.31 -1.29 2.43
CA THR A 242 17.21 -0.80 3.48
C THR A 242 17.12 0.71 3.67
N PHE A 243 17.16 1.49 2.59
CA PHE A 243 17.26 2.94 2.67
C PHE A 243 15.90 3.64 2.70
N ILE A 244 14.91 3.12 1.95
CA ILE A 244 13.60 3.76 1.84
C ILE A 244 12.63 3.19 2.89
N LEU A 245 12.38 1.88 2.90
CA LEU A 245 11.39 1.32 3.83
C LEU A 245 11.87 1.43 5.28
N ARG A 246 13.06 0.93 5.58
CA ARG A 246 13.60 0.96 6.96
C ARG A 246 14.15 2.33 7.34
N GLY A 247 14.88 2.99 6.44
CA GLY A 247 15.57 4.26 6.74
C GLY A 247 14.64 5.45 6.73
N ALA A 248 13.97 5.73 5.60
CA ALA A 248 13.16 6.95 5.44
C ALA A 248 11.74 6.81 6.00
N LEU A 249 11.09 5.65 5.80
CA LEU A 249 9.70 5.43 6.23
C LEU A 249 9.60 4.80 7.62
N GLY A 250 10.70 4.29 8.20
CA GLY A 250 10.71 3.68 9.53
C GLY A 250 9.83 2.42 9.66
N VAL A 251 9.57 1.72 8.54
CA VAL A 251 8.73 0.53 8.53
C VAL A 251 9.45 -0.61 9.26
N PRO A 252 8.89 -1.16 10.34
CA PRO A 252 9.48 -2.31 11.01
C PRO A 252 9.29 -3.54 10.12
N VAL A 253 10.38 -4.02 9.53
CA VAL A 253 10.37 -5.25 8.74
C VAL A 253 10.56 -6.42 9.70
N GLU A 254 9.44 -6.95 10.17
CA GLU A 254 9.41 -8.15 10.99
C GLU A 254 9.32 -9.39 10.09
N GLY A 255 10.22 -10.34 10.29
CA GLY A 255 10.24 -11.59 9.54
C GLY A 255 11.60 -11.90 8.90
N SER A 256 11.66 -13.03 8.18
CA SER A 256 12.88 -13.50 7.54
C SER A 256 13.12 -12.78 6.20
N LEU A 257 14.08 -11.87 6.17
CA LEU A 257 14.55 -11.24 4.94
C LEU A 257 15.06 -12.26 3.92
N TRP A 258 15.67 -13.35 4.40
CA TRP A 258 16.14 -14.42 3.53
C TRP A 258 14.99 -15.07 2.75
N LEU A 259 13.88 -15.34 3.43
CA LEU A 259 12.69 -15.90 2.79
C LEU A 259 12.09 -14.92 1.77
N PHE A 260 12.03 -13.63 2.12
CA PHE A 260 11.55 -12.59 1.22
C PHE A 260 12.39 -12.52 -0.06
N PHE A 261 13.72 -12.42 0.05
CA PHE A 261 14.59 -12.32 -1.13
C PHE A 261 14.66 -13.62 -1.93
N THR A 262 14.46 -14.78 -1.31
CA THR A 262 14.29 -16.04 -2.04
C THR A 262 13.00 -16.00 -2.89
N GLY A 263 11.90 -15.51 -2.33
CA GLY A 263 10.67 -15.28 -3.07
C GLY A 263 10.85 -14.27 -4.22
N VAL A 264 11.57 -13.17 -3.96
CA VAL A 264 11.92 -12.18 -4.99
C VAL A 264 12.72 -12.82 -6.13
N LEU A 265 13.71 -13.66 -5.85
CA LEU A 265 14.50 -14.35 -6.87
C LEU A 265 13.63 -15.25 -7.76
N LEU A 266 12.72 -16.01 -7.16
CA LEU A 266 11.79 -16.85 -7.92
C LEU A 266 10.82 -16.00 -8.77
N SER A 267 10.32 -14.91 -8.21
CA SER A 267 9.47 -13.96 -8.92
C SER A 267 10.21 -13.29 -10.07
N LEU A 268 11.47 -12.87 -9.87
CA LEU A 268 12.29 -12.26 -10.91
C LEU A 268 12.52 -13.20 -12.09
N PHE A 269 12.72 -14.50 -11.85
CA PHE A 269 12.83 -15.47 -12.94
C PHE A 269 11.55 -15.52 -13.77
N ALA A 270 10.38 -15.52 -13.15
CA ALA A 270 9.10 -15.55 -13.83
C ALA A 270 8.82 -14.24 -14.60
N THR A 271 8.99 -13.11 -13.94
CA THR A 271 8.67 -11.78 -14.50
C THR A 271 9.65 -11.34 -15.59
N THR A 272 10.94 -11.63 -15.45
CA THR A 272 11.93 -11.39 -16.52
C THR A 272 11.66 -12.26 -17.74
N SER A 273 11.28 -13.54 -17.55
CA SER A 273 10.87 -14.41 -18.64
C SER A 273 9.62 -13.90 -19.35
N MET A 274 8.66 -13.37 -18.59
CA MET A 274 7.46 -12.74 -19.14
C MET A 274 7.81 -11.49 -19.96
N GLY A 275 8.74 -10.66 -19.50
CA GLY A 275 9.26 -9.51 -20.25
C GLY A 275 9.86 -9.93 -21.61
N ILE A 276 10.66 -10.98 -21.65
CA ILE A 276 11.21 -11.55 -22.89
C ILE A 276 10.08 -12.05 -23.79
N PHE A 277 9.12 -12.79 -23.25
CA PHE A 277 7.98 -13.32 -24.02
C PHE A 277 7.19 -12.19 -24.67
N MET A 278 6.85 -11.15 -23.91
CA MET A 278 6.12 -9.99 -24.45
C MET A 278 6.93 -9.26 -25.52
N ALA A 279 8.24 -9.11 -25.33
CA ALA A 279 9.12 -8.49 -26.32
C ALA A 279 9.30 -9.32 -27.59
N THR A 280 9.12 -10.66 -27.53
CA THR A 280 9.12 -11.49 -28.76
C THR A 280 7.87 -11.28 -29.59
N ILE A 281 6.73 -11.02 -28.97
CA ILE A 281 5.45 -10.73 -29.65
C ILE A 281 5.44 -9.30 -30.19
N ALA A 282 5.91 -8.34 -29.40
CA ALA A 282 5.98 -6.94 -29.78
C ALA A 282 7.02 -6.73 -30.89
N ARG A 283 6.65 -5.95 -31.90
CA ARG A 283 7.56 -5.59 -33.01
C ARG A 283 8.27 -4.26 -32.79
N SER A 284 7.78 -3.44 -31.87
CA SER A 284 8.30 -2.11 -31.59
C SER A 284 8.10 -1.73 -30.11
N MET A 285 8.83 -0.71 -29.61
CA MET A 285 8.65 -0.19 -28.26
C MET A 285 7.20 0.23 -27.94
N PRO A 286 6.46 0.96 -28.80
CA PRO A 286 5.07 1.29 -28.55
C PRO A 286 4.16 0.06 -28.36
N GLN A 287 4.34 -0.97 -29.17
CA GLN A 287 3.56 -2.23 -29.04
C GLN A 287 3.90 -2.95 -27.72
N PHE A 288 5.17 -2.96 -27.33
CA PHE A 288 5.57 -3.51 -26.03
C PHE A 288 4.91 -2.75 -24.88
N GLY A 289 4.88 -1.42 -24.95
CA GLY A 289 4.21 -0.59 -23.96
C GLY A 289 2.71 -0.91 -23.81
N LEU A 290 2.01 -1.11 -24.93
CA LEU A 290 0.60 -1.52 -24.93
C LEU A 290 0.40 -2.90 -24.29
N LEU A 291 1.23 -3.89 -24.66
CA LEU A 291 1.18 -5.22 -24.05
C LEU A 291 1.48 -5.17 -22.56
N LEU A 292 2.42 -4.33 -22.15
CA LEU A 292 2.79 -4.13 -20.75
C LEU A 292 1.60 -3.60 -19.95
N VAL A 293 0.94 -2.54 -20.42
CA VAL A 293 -0.24 -1.97 -19.78
C VAL A 293 -1.36 -3.00 -19.68
N LEU A 294 -1.65 -3.70 -20.80
CA LEU A 294 -2.71 -4.72 -20.86
C LEU A 294 -2.46 -5.89 -19.89
N THR A 295 -1.21 -6.19 -19.59
CA THR A 295 -0.84 -7.32 -18.71
C THR A 295 -0.70 -6.87 -17.27
N LEU A 296 -0.07 -5.71 -17.02
CA LEU A 296 0.17 -5.23 -15.65
C LEU A 296 -1.09 -4.74 -14.97
N LEU A 297 -2.02 -4.08 -15.68
CA LEU A 297 -3.26 -3.59 -15.05
C LEU A 297 -4.07 -4.72 -14.40
N PRO A 298 -4.41 -5.83 -15.06
CA PRO A 298 -5.10 -6.94 -14.41
C PRO A 298 -4.26 -7.57 -13.28
N LEU A 299 -2.94 -7.69 -13.47
CA LEU A 299 -2.06 -8.29 -12.48
C LEU A 299 -2.03 -7.46 -11.18
N GLN A 300 -2.00 -6.13 -11.28
CA GLN A 300 -2.04 -5.22 -10.13
C GLN A 300 -3.42 -5.19 -9.45
N MET A 301 -4.50 -5.40 -10.20
CA MET A 301 -5.85 -5.48 -9.62
C MET A 301 -6.10 -6.79 -8.85
N LEU A 302 -5.34 -7.84 -9.16
CA LEU A 302 -5.43 -9.15 -8.51
C LEU A 302 -4.43 -9.33 -7.37
N SER A 303 -3.48 -8.42 -7.21
CA SER A 303 -2.48 -8.39 -6.15
C SER A 303 -2.93 -7.56 -4.97
#